data_0778a1b606f8377faa32e489f5c687d3
#
_entry.id   0778a1b606f8377faa32e489f5c687d3
#
_cell.length_a   1.000
_cell.length_b   1.000
_cell.length_c   1.000
_cell.angle_alpha   90.00
_cell.angle_beta   90.00
_cell.angle_gamma   90.00
#
_symmetry.space_group_name_H-M   'P 1'
#
loop_
_entity.id
_entity.type
_entity.pdbx_description
1 polymer ?
#
loop_
_entity_poly.entity_id
_entity_poly.type
_entity_poly.pdbx_seq_one_letter_code
_entity_poly.pdbx_strand_id
1 'polypeptide(L)'
;MKKIVILGSGAGGTMCAAKLRRKLGRNWKITIIDNDEMHHYQPGWLFIPFGIYTADDCMKPKRDFIPPGVDFVLDDVVGVNPDKREVECKKSKYSYDYLIVGTGCQPVPEEVEGLEDWKADPESNEHTFFTLESAVALHKRMKHFEKGKMIFNIAEMPHKCPVVPMEFIFMADWFFAKNGYRDNIEIEFVTPNTGLFTKPIATKVMTASAEEKEIKVVPSFDLEVVNKEEKYIESARGDKLDYDLFISTMPNLGADYIENSGMGDGMGYVLTDDHTLKAEKYDNIYVVGDATNVPTSKAGSVAHYEADIIVENLLLEIDGKEPKPSFDGHSTCFIVSGYEKAFLFDFNYKTEPLPGKFPFPGVGPFDLVGESNMNYWGKMMFKWVYWNLLLSGQDMPLEPQMAMAGKHWPKVSTEE
;
A
#
# COMPACT_ATOMS: atom_id res chain seq x y z
N MET A 1 -23.48 25.94 -9.00
CA MET A 1 -22.89 24.63 -9.37
C MET A 1 -22.19 24.10 -8.14
N LYS A 2 -22.58 22.91 -7.67
CA LYS A 2 -21.96 22.25 -6.51
C LYS A 2 -20.55 21.75 -6.87
N LYS A 3 -19.67 21.64 -5.88
CA LYS A 3 -18.24 21.40 -6.08
C LYS A 3 -17.75 20.22 -5.26
N ILE A 4 -17.05 19.30 -5.92
CA ILE A 4 -16.27 18.25 -5.26
C ILE A 4 -14.80 18.55 -5.55
N VAL A 5 -13.99 18.60 -4.50
CA VAL A 5 -12.53 18.70 -4.61
C VAL A 5 -11.93 17.38 -4.14
N ILE A 6 -10.95 16.86 -4.88
CA ILE A 6 -10.23 15.63 -4.59
C ILE A 6 -8.75 16.00 -4.46
N LEU A 7 -8.13 15.68 -3.33
CA LEU A 7 -6.71 15.89 -3.07
C LEU A 7 -5.95 14.60 -3.32
N GLY A 8 -4.98 14.65 -4.21
CA GLY A 8 -4.23 13.49 -4.68
C GLY A 8 -4.90 12.77 -5.85
N SER A 9 -4.17 12.64 -6.93
CA SER A 9 -4.56 11.91 -8.14
C SER A 9 -3.77 10.57 -8.24
N GLY A 10 -3.53 9.97 -7.08
CA GLY A 10 -3.08 8.59 -6.96
C GLY A 10 -4.20 7.59 -7.27
N ALA A 11 -4.05 6.33 -6.86
CA ALA A 11 -5.03 5.27 -7.13
C ALA A 11 -6.44 5.64 -6.65
N GLY A 12 -6.59 5.92 -5.35
CA GLY A 12 -7.91 6.20 -4.75
C GLY A 12 -8.58 7.44 -5.34
N GLY A 13 -7.87 8.58 -5.39
CA GLY A 13 -8.44 9.82 -5.90
C GLY A 13 -8.84 9.76 -7.37
N THR A 14 -8.03 9.11 -8.22
CA THR A 14 -8.36 8.91 -9.64
C THR A 14 -9.60 8.02 -9.81
N MET A 15 -9.69 6.92 -9.06
CA MET A 15 -10.86 6.05 -9.07
C MET A 15 -12.13 6.78 -8.61
N CYS A 16 -12.06 7.54 -7.52
CA CYS A 16 -13.17 8.38 -7.05
C CYS A 16 -13.60 9.39 -8.11
N ALA A 17 -12.66 10.11 -8.71
CA ALA A 17 -12.96 11.09 -9.78
C ALA A 17 -13.67 10.43 -10.97
N ALA A 18 -13.17 9.27 -11.42
CA ALA A 18 -13.71 8.55 -12.55
C ALA A 18 -15.14 8.02 -12.27
N LYS A 19 -15.34 7.38 -11.11
CA LYS A 19 -16.65 6.86 -10.68
C LYS A 19 -17.67 8.00 -10.47
N LEU A 20 -17.30 9.07 -9.80
CA LEU A 20 -18.17 10.23 -9.57
C LEU A 20 -18.54 10.90 -10.88
N ARG A 21 -17.59 11.10 -11.82
CA ARG A 21 -17.90 11.73 -13.10
C ARG A 21 -18.89 10.94 -13.92
N ARG A 22 -18.90 9.62 -13.84
CA ARG A 22 -19.89 8.76 -14.51
C ARG A 22 -21.29 8.88 -13.92
N LYS A 23 -21.38 9.04 -12.59
CA LYS A 23 -22.65 8.98 -11.83
C LYS A 23 -23.30 10.38 -11.66
N LEU A 24 -22.51 11.45 -11.68
CA LEU A 24 -22.98 12.82 -11.47
C LEU A 24 -23.21 13.57 -12.79
N GLY A 25 -24.26 14.39 -12.80
CA GLY A 25 -24.56 15.27 -13.92
C GLY A 25 -23.58 16.45 -14.07
N ARG A 26 -23.68 17.19 -15.17
CA ARG A 26 -22.83 18.36 -15.47
C ARG A 26 -23.01 19.56 -14.53
N ASN A 27 -24.01 19.53 -13.67
CA ASN A 27 -24.26 20.53 -12.62
C ASN A 27 -23.27 20.40 -11.43
N TRP A 28 -22.45 19.34 -11.40
CA TRP A 28 -21.37 19.14 -10.47
C TRP A 28 -20.02 19.47 -11.11
N LYS A 29 -19.25 20.34 -10.46
CA LYS A 29 -17.85 20.59 -10.79
C LYS A 29 -16.99 19.62 -9.96
N ILE A 30 -16.14 18.84 -10.60
CA ILE A 30 -15.16 17.97 -9.94
C ILE A 30 -13.78 18.52 -10.30
N THR A 31 -12.98 18.79 -9.26
CA THR A 31 -11.59 19.23 -9.41
C THR A 31 -10.69 18.26 -8.65
N ILE A 32 -9.68 17.74 -9.32
CA ILE A 32 -8.65 16.90 -8.70
C ILE A 32 -7.32 17.67 -8.69
N ILE A 33 -6.66 17.73 -7.54
CA ILE A 33 -5.44 18.51 -7.31
C ILE A 33 -4.31 17.55 -6.94
N ASP A 34 -3.17 17.71 -7.59
CA ASP A 34 -1.97 16.93 -7.31
C ASP A 34 -0.73 17.76 -7.67
N ASN A 35 0.42 17.41 -7.11
CA ASN A 35 1.68 18.10 -7.38
C ASN A 35 2.60 17.37 -8.37
N ASP A 36 2.22 16.18 -8.82
CA ASP A 36 2.96 15.37 -9.78
C ASP A 36 2.14 15.13 -11.05
N GLU A 37 2.78 15.22 -12.21
CA GLU A 37 2.16 14.95 -13.52
C GLU A 37 2.09 13.45 -13.85
N MET A 38 2.92 12.62 -13.16
CA MET A 38 3.03 11.20 -13.44
C MET A 38 2.22 10.37 -12.44
N HIS A 39 1.50 9.39 -12.94
CA HIS A 39 0.83 8.37 -12.15
C HIS A 39 1.75 7.17 -11.99
N HIS A 40 1.99 6.77 -10.74
CA HIS A 40 2.87 5.68 -10.39
C HIS A 40 2.10 4.41 -10.05
N TYR A 41 2.40 3.32 -10.73
CA TYR A 41 1.96 1.98 -10.35
C TYR A 41 2.86 1.46 -9.23
N GLN A 42 2.62 1.93 -8.00
CA GLN A 42 3.46 1.61 -6.83
C GLN A 42 3.63 0.10 -6.56
N PRO A 43 2.59 -0.77 -6.77
CA PRO A 43 2.79 -2.22 -6.61
C PRO A 43 3.86 -2.81 -7.54
N GLY A 44 4.20 -2.13 -8.63
CA GLY A 44 5.25 -2.51 -9.56
C GLY A 44 6.67 -2.25 -9.04
N TRP A 45 6.84 -1.35 -8.08
CA TRP A 45 8.16 -1.01 -7.55
C TRP A 45 8.85 -2.19 -6.87
N LEU A 46 8.09 -3.10 -6.27
CA LEU A 46 8.60 -4.38 -5.76
C LEU A 46 9.41 -5.16 -6.82
N PHE A 47 9.00 -5.12 -8.08
CA PHE A 47 9.57 -5.93 -9.14
C PHE A 47 10.79 -5.29 -9.82
N ILE A 48 11.03 -4.00 -9.59
CA ILE A 48 12.17 -3.27 -10.17
C ILE A 48 13.52 -3.78 -9.63
N PRO A 49 13.73 -3.98 -8.31
CA PRO A 49 14.98 -4.51 -7.76
C PRO A 49 15.43 -5.83 -8.40
N PHE A 50 14.47 -6.66 -8.80
CA PHE A 50 14.70 -7.97 -9.41
C PHE A 50 14.78 -7.95 -10.95
N GLY A 51 14.63 -6.77 -11.58
CA GLY A 51 14.68 -6.60 -13.03
C GLY A 51 13.50 -7.18 -13.80
N ILE A 52 12.36 -7.42 -13.14
CA ILE A 52 11.11 -7.88 -13.75
C ILE A 52 10.36 -6.73 -14.40
N TYR A 53 10.36 -5.56 -13.75
CA TYR A 53 9.85 -4.30 -14.30
C TYR A 53 10.97 -3.25 -14.38
N THR A 54 10.78 -2.29 -15.27
CA THR A 54 11.56 -1.05 -15.36
C THR A 54 10.77 0.11 -14.75
N ALA A 55 11.42 1.26 -14.56
CA ALA A 55 10.73 2.48 -14.14
C ALA A 55 9.59 2.86 -15.10
N ASP A 56 9.83 2.78 -16.41
CA ASP A 56 8.84 3.11 -17.44
C ASP A 56 7.62 2.20 -17.41
N ASP A 57 7.80 0.95 -16.98
CA ASP A 57 6.69 0.00 -16.78
C ASP A 57 5.72 0.45 -15.68
N CYS A 58 6.18 1.28 -14.76
CA CYS A 58 5.48 1.69 -13.56
C CYS A 58 4.96 3.13 -13.59
N MET A 59 5.12 3.85 -14.70
CA MET A 59 4.69 5.25 -14.82
C MET A 59 3.83 5.49 -16.05
N LYS A 60 2.86 6.39 -15.92
CA LYS A 60 2.09 6.96 -17.05
C LYS A 60 1.64 8.37 -16.70
N PRO A 61 1.41 9.26 -17.70
CA PRO A 61 0.87 10.59 -17.42
C PRO A 61 -0.50 10.51 -16.72
N LYS A 62 -0.69 11.25 -15.62
CA LYS A 62 -1.97 11.30 -14.89
C LYS A 62 -3.13 11.74 -15.79
N ARG A 63 -2.86 12.65 -16.73
CA ARG A 63 -3.88 13.17 -17.66
C ARG A 63 -4.57 12.07 -18.49
N ASP A 64 -3.90 10.94 -18.72
CA ASP A 64 -4.47 9.81 -19.48
C ASP A 64 -5.62 9.13 -18.72
N PHE A 65 -5.70 9.33 -17.39
CA PHE A 65 -6.68 8.71 -16.51
C PHE A 65 -7.71 9.68 -15.95
N ILE A 66 -7.53 10.98 -16.16
CA ILE A 66 -8.51 11.99 -15.73
C ILE A 66 -9.67 12.00 -16.73
N PRO A 67 -10.90 11.70 -16.30
CA PRO A 67 -12.03 11.63 -17.23
C PRO A 67 -12.44 13.00 -17.74
N PRO A 68 -12.98 13.11 -18.97
CA PRO A 68 -13.51 14.34 -19.50
C PRO A 68 -14.55 14.98 -18.58
N GLY A 69 -14.40 16.28 -18.29
CA GLY A 69 -15.28 17.03 -17.39
C GLY A 69 -14.85 16.98 -15.91
N VAL A 70 -13.64 16.49 -15.63
CA VAL A 70 -12.93 16.70 -14.38
C VAL A 70 -11.76 17.65 -14.62
N ASP A 71 -11.65 18.70 -13.81
CA ASP A 71 -10.54 19.65 -13.87
C ASP A 71 -9.33 19.07 -13.13
N PHE A 72 -8.21 18.84 -13.84
CA PHE A 72 -6.94 18.45 -13.23
C PHE A 72 -6.07 19.68 -12.99
N VAL A 73 -5.68 19.89 -11.75
CA VAL A 73 -4.87 21.02 -11.30
C VAL A 73 -3.54 20.51 -10.77
N LEU A 74 -2.45 21.04 -11.34
CA LEU A 74 -1.09 20.78 -10.85
C LEU A 74 -0.67 21.88 -9.88
N ASP A 75 -0.83 21.60 -8.59
CA ASP A 75 -0.53 22.54 -7.50
C ASP A 75 -0.24 21.76 -6.19
N ASP A 76 0.52 22.36 -5.29
CA ASP A 76 0.78 21.80 -3.96
C ASP A 76 -0.31 22.22 -2.98
N VAL A 77 -0.90 21.26 -2.28
CA VAL A 77 -1.81 21.51 -1.18
C VAL A 77 -1.00 21.91 0.05
N VAL A 78 -1.30 23.06 0.63
CA VAL A 78 -0.60 23.57 1.83
C VAL A 78 -1.50 23.59 3.07
N GLY A 79 -2.83 23.49 2.90
CA GLY A 79 -3.77 23.44 4.00
C GLY A 79 -5.20 23.18 3.56
N VAL A 80 -6.01 22.75 4.51
CA VAL A 80 -7.47 22.69 4.38
C VAL A 80 -8.07 23.47 5.54
N ASN A 81 -9.05 24.32 5.27
CA ASN A 81 -9.88 24.92 6.28
C ASN A 81 -11.28 24.28 6.20
N PRO A 82 -11.57 23.27 7.02
CA PRO A 82 -12.84 22.55 6.96
C PRO A 82 -14.05 23.41 7.29
N ASP A 83 -13.91 24.35 8.23
CA ASP A 83 -15.01 25.24 8.63
C ASP A 83 -15.44 26.19 7.52
N LYS A 84 -14.48 26.67 6.73
CA LYS A 84 -14.74 27.50 5.54
C LYS A 84 -14.98 26.70 4.29
N ARG A 85 -14.81 25.38 4.34
CA ARG A 85 -14.84 24.47 3.17
C ARG A 85 -13.92 24.95 2.05
N GLU A 86 -12.68 25.22 2.39
CA GLU A 86 -11.67 25.76 1.49
C GLU A 86 -10.38 24.95 1.53
N VAL A 87 -9.85 24.58 0.38
CA VAL A 87 -8.50 24.03 0.20
C VAL A 87 -7.57 25.16 -0.20
N GLU A 88 -6.45 25.29 0.49
CA GLU A 88 -5.39 26.23 0.17
C GLU A 88 -4.24 25.51 -0.54
N CYS A 89 -3.90 25.98 -1.72
CA CYS A 89 -2.75 25.52 -2.49
C CYS A 89 -1.75 26.65 -2.63
N LYS A 90 -0.52 26.33 -3.07
CA LYS A 90 0.54 27.36 -3.25
C LYS A 90 0.13 28.46 -4.23
N LYS A 91 -0.63 28.13 -5.28
CA LYS A 91 -1.00 29.09 -6.36
C LYS A 91 -2.42 29.60 -6.21
N SER A 92 -3.34 28.83 -5.62
CA SER A 92 -4.77 29.13 -5.63
C SER A 92 -5.52 28.55 -4.45
N LYS A 93 -6.78 28.99 -4.27
CA LYS A 93 -7.69 28.42 -3.27
C LYS A 93 -8.92 27.84 -3.94
N TYR A 94 -9.44 26.75 -3.38
CA TYR A 94 -10.58 26.02 -3.94
C TYR A 94 -11.63 25.80 -2.88
N SER A 95 -12.83 26.34 -3.08
CA SER A 95 -13.98 26.04 -2.22
C SER A 95 -14.65 24.74 -2.65
N TYR A 96 -15.20 24.00 -1.71
CA TYR A 96 -15.88 22.72 -1.94
C TYR A 96 -17.21 22.61 -1.17
N ASP A 97 -18.13 21.80 -1.70
CA ASP A 97 -19.27 21.28 -0.96
C ASP A 97 -18.89 19.94 -0.32
N TYR A 98 -18.13 19.10 -1.03
CA TYR A 98 -17.52 17.86 -0.56
C TYR A 98 -16.03 17.81 -0.89
N LEU A 99 -15.28 17.23 0.01
CA LEU A 99 -13.83 17.00 -0.13
C LEU A 99 -13.53 15.49 -0.06
N ILE A 100 -12.64 15.02 -0.92
CA ILE A 100 -12.06 13.68 -0.82
C ILE A 100 -10.55 13.83 -0.64
N VAL A 101 -10.01 13.31 0.46
CA VAL A 101 -8.58 13.29 0.76
C VAL A 101 -7.99 11.95 0.34
N GLY A 102 -7.08 11.96 -0.62
CA GLY A 102 -6.42 10.77 -1.18
C GLY A 102 -4.95 10.99 -1.48
N THR A 103 -4.25 11.81 -0.68
CA THR A 103 -2.83 12.15 -0.88
C THR A 103 -1.88 11.03 -0.47
N GLY A 104 -2.40 9.95 0.12
CA GLY A 104 -1.59 8.80 0.51
C GLY A 104 -0.64 9.07 1.67
N CYS A 105 0.44 8.31 1.74
CA CYS A 105 1.57 8.51 2.66
C CYS A 105 2.89 8.29 1.91
N GLN A 106 4.00 8.65 2.55
CA GLN A 106 5.33 8.52 1.98
C GLN A 106 6.35 8.03 3.01
N PRO A 107 7.42 7.35 2.58
CA PRO A 107 8.51 7.01 3.48
C PRO A 107 9.27 8.28 3.89
N VAL A 108 9.66 8.33 5.16
CA VAL A 108 10.41 9.42 5.81
C VAL A 108 11.63 8.86 6.51
N PRO A 109 12.70 8.52 5.74
CA PRO A 109 13.93 7.93 6.30
C PRO A 109 14.59 8.81 7.35
N GLU A 110 14.43 10.13 7.27
CA GLU A 110 14.95 11.12 8.20
C GLU A 110 14.43 10.97 9.64
N GLU A 111 13.38 10.23 9.87
CA GLU A 111 12.86 9.91 11.21
C GLU A 111 13.65 8.76 11.89
N VAL A 112 14.57 8.10 11.18
CA VAL A 112 15.43 7.05 11.74
C VAL A 112 16.83 7.62 12.00
N GLU A 113 17.33 7.51 13.25
CA GLU A 113 18.68 7.95 13.57
C GLU A 113 19.73 7.26 12.69
N GLY A 114 20.59 8.08 12.04
CA GLY A 114 21.58 7.64 11.06
C GLY A 114 21.12 7.61 9.62
N LEU A 115 19.86 7.92 9.33
CA LEU A 115 19.31 8.05 7.97
C LEU A 115 18.83 9.46 7.61
N GLU A 116 19.16 10.49 8.40
CA GLU A 116 18.71 11.87 8.22
C GLU A 116 19.14 12.46 6.85
N ASP A 117 20.27 12.00 6.32
CA ASP A 117 20.81 12.42 5.02
C ASP A 117 20.61 11.37 3.91
N TRP A 118 19.77 10.37 4.16
CA TRP A 118 19.55 9.28 3.22
C TRP A 118 19.11 9.76 1.84
N LYS A 119 19.65 9.11 0.81
CA LYS A 119 19.30 9.34 -0.60
C LYS A 119 19.29 8.02 -1.36
N ALA A 120 18.56 7.99 -2.45
CA ALA A 120 18.50 6.86 -3.38
C ALA A 120 19.84 6.74 -4.16
N ASP A 121 20.86 6.18 -3.52
CA ASP A 121 22.20 5.99 -4.11
C ASP A 121 22.47 4.49 -4.34
N PRO A 122 22.75 4.04 -5.58
CA PRO A 122 23.06 2.64 -5.87
C PRO A 122 24.37 2.14 -5.22
N GLU A 123 25.24 3.02 -4.79
CA GLU A 123 26.50 2.66 -4.11
C GLU A 123 26.34 2.54 -2.59
N SER A 124 25.21 2.99 -2.03
CA SER A 124 24.88 2.80 -0.61
C SER A 124 24.67 1.32 -0.25
N ASN A 125 24.72 1.01 1.04
CA ASN A 125 24.28 -0.27 1.58
C ASN A 125 22.89 -0.17 2.21
N GLU A 126 22.33 1.03 2.33
CA GLU A 126 21.04 1.31 2.96
C GLU A 126 20.00 1.72 1.90
N HIS A 127 18.95 0.94 1.77
CA HIS A 127 17.97 1.08 0.70
C HIS A 127 16.52 0.98 1.21
N THR A 128 15.64 1.49 0.38
CA THR A 128 14.21 1.15 0.32
C THR A 128 13.81 0.90 -1.13
N PHE A 129 12.58 0.46 -1.39
CA PHE A 129 12.00 0.45 -2.74
C PHE A 129 10.59 1.06 -2.77
N PHE A 130 10.26 1.82 -1.74
CA PHE A 130 8.97 2.48 -1.59
C PHE A 130 8.89 3.85 -2.29
N THR A 131 9.93 4.20 -3.06
CA THR A 131 9.91 5.25 -4.10
C THR A 131 10.46 4.68 -5.39
N LEU A 132 10.15 5.31 -6.52
CA LEU A 132 10.62 4.84 -7.83
C LEU A 132 12.13 4.92 -7.95
N GLU A 133 12.72 6.05 -7.53
CA GLU A 133 14.16 6.31 -7.57
C GLU A 133 14.92 5.29 -6.72
N SER A 134 14.39 5.00 -5.52
CA SER A 134 15.03 4.04 -4.61
C SER A 134 14.93 2.61 -5.13
N ALA A 135 13.82 2.23 -5.75
CA ALA A 135 13.69 0.91 -6.37
C ALA A 135 14.70 0.71 -7.52
N VAL A 136 14.94 1.77 -8.32
CA VAL A 136 15.96 1.76 -9.39
C VAL A 136 17.38 1.70 -8.82
N ALA A 137 17.66 2.45 -7.76
CA ALA A 137 18.95 2.40 -7.08
C ALA A 137 19.21 0.99 -6.50
N LEU A 138 18.24 0.43 -5.80
CA LEU A 138 18.33 -0.93 -5.25
C LEU A 138 18.51 -1.99 -6.33
N HIS A 139 17.87 -1.85 -7.51
CA HIS A 139 18.13 -2.76 -8.63
C HIS A 139 19.61 -2.81 -9.02
N LYS A 140 20.26 -1.65 -9.10
CA LYS A 140 21.69 -1.58 -9.43
C LYS A 140 22.54 -2.23 -8.33
N ARG A 141 22.21 -1.98 -7.06
CA ARG A 141 22.92 -2.56 -5.91
C ARG A 141 22.75 -4.07 -5.84
N MET A 142 21.54 -4.60 -6.02
CA MET A 142 21.24 -6.03 -6.00
C MET A 142 22.03 -6.84 -7.05
N LYS A 143 22.27 -6.27 -8.23
CA LYS A 143 23.06 -6.93 -9.29
C LYS A 143 24.50 -7.22 -8.91
N HIS A 144 25.05 -6.47 -7.96
CA HIS A 144 26.44 -6.57 -7.52
C HIS A 144 26.57 -7.13 -6.10
N PHE A 145 25.47 -7.54 -5.49
CA PHE A 145 25.47 -8.17 -4.17
C PHE A 145 25.53 -9.69 -4.30
N GLU A 146 26.75 -10.24 -4.25
CA GLU A 146 27.02 -11.65 -4.52
C GLU A 146 27.29 -12.47 -3.24
N LYS A 147 27.51 -11.80 -2.11
CA LYS A 147 27.77 -12.43 -0.81
C LYS A 147 27.55 -11.46 0.34
N GLY A 148 27.30 -12.00 1.53
CA GLY A 148 27.18 -11.26 2.76
C GLY A 148 25.78 -11.38 3.36
N LYS A 149 25.47 -10.54 4.33
CA LYS A 149 24.23 -10.53 5.07
C LYS A 149 23.30 -9.45 4.58
N MET A 150 22.15 -9.85 4.08
CA MET A 150 21.05 -8.94 3.72
C MET A 150 20.01 -8.92 4.83
N ILE A 151 19.74 -7.74 5.39
CA ILE A 151 18.62 -7.50 6.29
C ILE A 151 17.49 -6.80 5.53
N PHE A 152 16.28 -7.37 5.61
CA PHE A 152 15.06 -6.64 5.31
C PHE A 152 14.37 -6.26 6.63
N ASN A 153 14.15 -4.98 6.85
CA ASN A 153 13.54 -4.47 8.08
C ASN A 153 12.18 -3.81 7.82
N ILE A 154 11.21 -4.11 8.67
CA ILE A 154 10.03 -3.27 8.87
C ILE A 154 10.39 -2.27 9.97
N ALA A 155 10.52 -0.99 9.61
CA ALA A 155 10.93 0.04 10.56
C ALA A 155 9.87 0.26 11.64
N GLU A 156 8.62 0.49 11.20
CA GLU A 156 7.48 0.69 12.11
C GLU A 156 6.15 0.32 11.45
N MET A 157 5.08 0.38 12.23
CA MET A 157 3.70 0.22 11.76
C MET A 157 2.87 1.48 12.03
N PRO A 158 1.95 1.91 11.14
CA PRO A 158 1.65 1.27 9.85
C PRO A 158 2.62 1.67 8.74
N HIS A 159 2.80 0.81 7.75
CA HIS A 159 3.55 1.13 6.53
C HIS A 159 2.75 0.75 5.26
N LYS A 160 3.20 1.26 4.10
CA LYS A 160 2.60 0.90 2.80
C LYS A 160 2.69 -0.59 2.57
N CYS A 161 1.58 -1.18 2.10
CA CYS A 161 1.46 -2.57 1.66
C CYS A 161 2.09 -3.59 2.62
N PRO A 162 1.40 -3.97 3.71
CA PRO A 162 1.99 -4.78 4.80
C PRO A 162 2.46 -6.18 4.38
N VAL A 163 2.11 -6.67 3.19
CA VAL A 163 2.57 -7.96 2.65
C VAL A 163 3.84 -7.87 1.81
N VAL A 164 4.18 -6.68 1.30
CA VAL A 164 5.32 -6.47 0.39
C VAL A 164 6.69 -6.81 1.02
N PRO A 165 6.94 -6.60 2.31
CA PRO A 165 8.18 -7.05 2.95
C PRO A 165 8.44 -8.55 2.79
N MET A 166 7.41 -9.39 2.96
CA MET A 166 7.52 -10.84 2.77
C MET A 166 7.72 -11.20 1.30
N GLU A 167 6.98 -10.52 0.40
CA GLU A 167 7.20 -10.70 -1.06
C GLU A 167 8.65 -10.42 -1.42
N PHE A 168 9.24 -9.36 -0.86
CA PHE A 168 10.60 -8.97 -1.16
C PHE A 168 11.61 -10.05 -0.77
N ILE A 169 11.55 -10.56 0.46
CA ILE A 169 12.51 -11.59 0.91
C ILE A 169 12.39 -12.90 0.13
N PHE A 170 11.16 -13.31 -0.24
CA PHE A 170 10.94 -14.49 -1.07
C PHE A 170 11.42 -14.29 -2.51
N MET A 171 11.25 -13.09 -3.05
CA MET A 171 11.80 -12.74 -4.36
C MET A 171 13.33 -12.61 -4.34
N ALA A 172 13.91 -12.13 -3.24
CA ALA A 172 15.36 -12.06 -3.07
C ALA A 172 15.99 -13.46 -3.02
N ASP A 173 15.39 -14.39 -2.28
CA ASP A 173 15.78 -15.79 -2.26
C ASP A 173 15.84 -16.39 -3.69
N TRP A 174 14.73 -16.26 -4.44
CA TRP A 174 14.69 -16.68 -5.83
C TRP A 174 15.74 -15.98 -6.71
N PHE A 175 15.90 -14.66 -6.56
CA PHE A 175 16.83 -13.86 -7.37
C PHE A 175 18.28 -14.30 -7.16
N PHE A 176 18.69 -14.49 -5.92
CA PHE A 176 20.05 -14.93 -5.61
C PHE A 176 20.28 -16.37 -6.03
N ALA A 177 19.30 -17.26 -5.87
CA ALA A 177 19.38 -18.64 -6.34
C ALA A 177 19.53 -18.70 -7.88
N LYS A 178 18.73 -17.92 -8.61
CA LYS A 178 18.81 -17.82 -10.08
C LYS A 178 20.18 -17.35 -10.59
N ASN A 179 20.82 -16.45 -9.83
CA ASN A 179 22.15 -15.91 -10.18
C ASN A 179 23.31 -16.75 -9.61
N GLY A 180 23.04 -17.82 -8.85
CA GLY A 180 24.06 -18.68 -8.27
C GLY A 180 24.74 -18.13 -7.01
N TYR A 181 24.14 -17.16 -6.36
CA TYR A 181 24.72 -16.49 -5.18
C TYR A 181 24.04 -16.87 -3.86
N ARG A 182 22.92 -17.60 -3.88
CA ARG A 182 22.08 -17.84 -2.69
C ARG A 182 22.84 -18.44 -1.51
N ASP A 183 23.71 -19.39 -1.77
CA ASP A 183 24.51 -20.08 -0.74
C ASP A 183 25.55 -19.16 -0.06
N ASN A 184 25.86 -18.02 -0.66
CA ASN A 184 26.78 -17.01 -0.11
C ASN A 184 26.09 -15.87 0.61
N ILE A 185 24.75 -15.87 0.64
CA ILE A 185 23.96 -14.75 1.16
C ILE A 185 23.06 -15.23 2.30
N GLU A 186 23.25 -14.63 3.47
CA GLU A 186 22.33 -14.77 4.60
C GLU A 186 21.20 -13.75 4.44
N ILE A 187 19.95 -14.21 4.54
CA ILE A 187 18.76 -13.33 4.49
C ILE A 187 18.11 -13.30 5.86
N GLU A 188 18.02 -12.11 6.46
CA GLU A 188 17.29 -11.88 7.71
C GLU A 188 16.09 -10.96 7.49
N PHE A 189 14.96 -11.33 8.06
CA PHE A 189 13.75 -10.51 8.12
C PHE A 189 13.55 -10.00 9.53
N VAL A 190 13.64 -8.68 9.71
CA VAL A 190 13.63 -8.01 11.02
C VAL A 190 12.35 -7.17 11.13
N THR A 191 11.58 -7.35 12.19
CA THR A 191 10.25 -6.74 12.31
C THR A 191 9.90 -6.39 13.76
N PRO A 192 9.17 -5.27 13.99
CA PRO A 192 8.61 -4.97 15.32
C PRO A 192 7.47 -5.91 15.71
N ASN A 193 6.86 -6.60 14.75
CA ASN A 193 5.80 -7.56 15.01
C ASN A 193 6.33 -8.80 15.74
N THR A 194 5.44 -9.57 16.36
CA THR A 194 5.76 -10.86 17.00
C THR A 194 5.97 -12.02 16.03
N GLY A 195 5.80 -11.79 14.73
CA GLY A 195 5.96 -12.77 13.66
C GLY A 195 5.96 -12.09 12.30
N LEU A 196 6.01 -12.88 11.22
CA LEU A 196 6.09 -12.38 9.84
C LEU A 196 4.90 -11.50 9.43
N PHE A 197 3.72 -11.74 9.99
CA PHE A 197 2.52 -10.95 9.69
C PHE A 197 1.63 -10.78 10.92
N THR A 198 0.66 -9.90 10.86
CA THR A 198 -0.25 -9.57 11.97
C THR A 198 -1.43 -10.54 12.11
N LYS A 199 -1.71 -11.35 11.08
CA LYS A 199 -2.81 -12.33 11.06
C LYS A 199 -2.26 -13.75 11.28
N PRO A 200 -2.66 -14.50 12.33
CA PRO A 200 -2.08 -15.78 12.73
C PRO A 200 -2.01 -16.84 11.61
N ILE A 201 -3.09 -17.03 10.84
CA ILE A 201 -3.11 -18.03 9.75
C ILE A 201 -2.10 -17.65 8.67
N ALA A 202 -2.04 -16.38 8.28
CA ALA A 202 -1.07 -15.89 7.32
C ALA A 202 0.36 -16.04 7.84
N THR A 203 0.61 -15.65 9.11
CA THR A 203 1.91 -15.81 9.78
C THR A 203 2.39 -17.25 9.70
N LYS A 204 1.54 -18.21 10.07
CA LYS A 204 1.89 -19.64 10.05
C LYS A 204 2.34 -20.10 8.64
N VAL A 205 1.59 -19.74 7.61
CA VAL A 205 1.89 -20.17 6.23
C VAL A 205 3.17 -19.50 5.72
N MET A 206 3.35 -18.21 5.99
CA MET A 206 4.54 -17.47 5.54
C MET A 206 5.79 -17.85 6.31
N THR A 207 5.67 -18.19 7.61
CA THR A 207 6.79 -18.69 8.41
C THR A 207 7.30 -20.02 7.85
N ALA A 208 6.40 -20.96 7.54
CA ALA A 208 6.80 -22.22 6.91
C ALA A 208 7.54 -22.01 5.57
N SER A 209 7.09 -21.04 4.74
CA SER A 209 7.79 -20.69 3.51
C SER A 209 9.15 -20.02 3.76
N ALA A 210 9.29 -19.21 4.79
CA ALA A 210 10.56 -18.60 5.16
C ALA A 210 11.57 -19.65 5.67
N GLU A 211 11.11 -20.60 6.49
CA GLU A 211 11.93 -21.72 6.98
C GLU A 211 12.43 -22.61 5.83
N GLU A 212 11.56 -22.95 4.87
CA GLU A 212 11.94 -23.70 3.66
C GLU A 212 13.05 -23.03 2.85
N LYS A 213 13.06 -21.69 2.84
CA LYS A 213 14.02 -20.84 2.13
C LYS A 213 15.23 -20.44 2.98
N GLU A 214 15.36 -21.00 4.19
CA GLU A 214 16.43 -20.64 5.13
C GLU A 214 16.55 -19.13 5.37
N ILE A 215 15.39 -18.44 5.47
CA ILE A 215 15.30 -17.02 5.81
C ILE A 215 15.10 -16.91 7.32
N LYS A 216 16.03 -16.25 7.99
CA LYS A 216 15.95 -16.03 9.44
C LYS A 216 14.98 -14.88 9.75
N VAL A 217 14.08 -15.11 10.72
CA VAL A 217 13.12 -14.12 11.19
C VAL A 217 13.53 -13.62 12.57
N VAL A 218 13.64 -12.31 12.74
CA VAL A 218 13.94 -11.63 14.01
C VAL A 218 12.73 -10.77 14.39
N PRO A 219 11.82 -11.28 15.21
CA PRO A 219 10.62 -10.56 15.64
C PRO A 219 10.91 -9.62 16.82
N SER A 220 9.98 -8.73 17.10
CA SER A 220 10.01 -7.80 18.24
C SER A 220 11.26 -6.91 18.28
N PHE A 221 11.73 -6.49 17.10
CA PHE A 221 12.86 -5.59 16.93
C PHE A 221 12.35 -4.21 16.47
N ASP A 222 12.23 -3.30 17.41
CA ASP A 222 11.83 -1.91 17.17
C ASP A 222 13.09 -1.14 16.76
N LEU A 223 13.23 -0.82 15.46
CA LEU A 223 14.38 -0.12 14.91
C LEU A 223 14.50 1.30 15.50
N GLU A 224 15.66 1.65 16.01
CA GLU A 224 15.97 2.99 16.52
C GLU A 224 17.12 3.64 15.74
N VAL A 225 18.21 2.90 15.52
CA VAL A 225 19.45 3.45 14.91
C VAL A 225 19.90 2.61 13.73
N VAL A 226 20.38 3.29 12.68
CA VAL A 226 21.15 2.69 11.58
C VAL A 226 22.55 3.26 11.57
N ASN A 227 23.55 2.49 11.97
CA ASN A 227 24.95 2.89 11.92
C ASN A 227 25.58 2.50 10.59
N LYS A 228 25.67 3.47 9.67
CA LYS A 228 26.20 3.25 8.31
C LYS A 228 27.71 2.99 8.29
N GLU A 229 28.47 3.53 9.25
CA GLU A 229 29.93 3.38 9.30
C GLU A 229 30.33 1.99 9.76
N GLU A 230 29.71 1.50 10.84
CA GLU A 230 29.97 0.17 11.42
C GLU A 230 29.05 -0.92 10.84
N LYS A 231 28.05 -0.54 10.01
CA LYS A 231 27.11 -1.41 9.31
C LYS A 231 26.30 -2.31 10.24
N TYR A 232 25.63 -1.72 11.19
CA TYR A 232 24.66 -2.42 12.03
C TYR A 232 23.37 -1.60 12.19
N ILE A 233 22.29 -2.30 12.53
CA ILE A 233 21.07 -1.70 13.05
C ILE A 233 20.96 -1.98 14.53
N GLU A 234 20.35 -1.05 15.28
CA GLU A 234 20.14 -1.18 16.72
C GLU A 234 18.67 -0.98 17.05
N SER A 235 18.15 -1.85 17.93
CA SER A 235 16.79 -1.75 18.43
C SER A 235 16.71 -0.81 19.62
N ALA A 236 15.51 -0.33 19.96
CA ALA A 236 15.22 0.42 21.18
C ALA A 236 15.62 -0.29 22.50
N ARG A 237 15.94 -1.59 22.44
CA ARG A 237 16.45 -2.38 23.58
C ARG A 237 17.97 -2.51 23.59
N GLY A 238 18.66 -1.98 22.57
CA GLY A 238 20.10 -2.09 22.40
C GLY A 238 20.57 -3.38 21.74
N ASP A 239 19.68 -4.20 21.17
CA ASP A 239 20.07 -5.36 20.37
C ASP A 239 20.64 -4.90 19.04
N LYS A 240 21.81 -5.47 18.62
CA LYS A 240 22.51 -5.10 17.40
C LYS A 240 22.53 -6.23 16.38
N LEU A 241 22.32 -5.88 15.11
CA LEU A 241 22.41 -6.80 13.98
C LEU A 241 23.27 -6.19 12.89
N ASP A 242 24.39 -6.83 12.55
CA ASP A 242 25.27 -6.40 11.47
C ASP A 242 24.66 -6.71 10.10
N TYR A 243 24.99 -5.90 9.10
CA TYR A 243 24.54 -6.11 7.72
C TYR A 243 25.64 -5.73 6.70
N ASP A 244 25.55 -6.31 5.51
CA ASP A 244 26.25 -5.88 4.30
C ASP A 244 25.33 -5.16 3.32
N LEU A 245 24.01 -5.44 3.42
CA LEU A 245 22.94 -4.77 2.67
C LEU A 245 21.72 -4.64 3.58
N PHE A 246 21.31 -3.42 3.85
CA PHE A 246 20.13 -3.08 4.64
C PHE A 246 19.01 -2.54 3.74
N ILE A 247 17.82 -3.12 3.84
CA ILE A 247 16.63 -2.70 3.10
C ILE A 247 15.51 -2.52 4.11
N SER A 248 14.82 -1.37 4.06
CA SER A 248 13.77 -1.07 5.03
C SER A 248 12.51 -0.52 4.37
N THR A 249 11.34 -0.73 5.03
CA THR A 249 10.11 -0.01 4.69
C THR A 249 10.24 1.48 4.91
N MET A 250 11.17 1.90 5.76
CA MET A 250 11.25 3.22 6.38
C MET A 250 9.97 3.58 7.13
N PRO A 251 9.99 4.51 8.08
CA PRO A 251 8.77 5.08 8.64
C PRO A 251 7.90 5.70 7.54
N ASN A 252 6.58 5.66 7.68
CA ASN A 252 5.65 6.19 6.69
C ASN A 252 4.72 7.18 7.33
N LEU A 253 4.75 8.43 6.87
CA LEU A 253 3.87 9.49 7.35
C LEU A 253 2.91 9.96 6.26
N GLY A 254 1.74 10.43 6.69
CA GLY A 254 0.81 11.16 5.84
C GLY A 254 1.32 12.56 5.50
N ALA A 255 0.48 13.37 4.87
CA ALA A 255 0.89 14.71 4.46
C ALA A 255 0.77 15.73 5.60
N ASP A 256 1.80 16.60 5.76
CA ASP A 256 1.86 17.62 6.81
C ASP A 256 0.63 18.54 6.89
N TYR A 257 0.03 18.85 5.73
CA TYR A 257 -1.15 19.71 5.70
C TYR A 257 -2.34 19.09 6.44
N ILE A 258 -2.39 17.79 6.63
CA ILE A 258 -3.46 17.08 7.35
C ILE A 258 -3.40 17.46 8.84
N GLU A 259 -2.20 17.39 9.44
CA GLU A 259 -1.98 17.84 10.83
C GLU A 259 -2.26 19.32 11.00
N ASN A 260 -1.70 20.15 10.12
CA ASN A 260 -1.88 21.60 10.13
C ASN A 260 -3.36 22.03 9.96
N SER A 261 -4.20 21.16 9.41
CA SER A 261 -5.64 21.38 9.22
C SER A 261 -6.50 20.87 10.40
N GLY A 262 -5.88 20.26 11.41
CA GLY A 262 -6.57 19.70 12.59
C GLY A 262 -7.37 18.44 12.30
N MET A 263 -7.08 17.76 11.18
CA MET A 263 -7.73 16.51 10.77
C MET A 263 -6.93 15.26 11.15
N GLY A 264 -5.65 15.43 11.50
CA GLY A 264 -4.68 14.35 11.65
C GLY A 264 -4.74 13.59 12.98
N ASP A 265 -4.04 12.47 13.01
CA ASP A 265 -3.87 11.57 14.15
C ASP A 265 -2.50 11.70 14.85
N GLY A 266 -1.67 12.65 14.41
CA GLY A 266 -0.30 12.87 14.87
C GLY A 266 0.77 12.25 13.94
N MET A 267 0.37 11.41 12.99
CA MET A 267 1.25 10.83 11.96
C MET A 267 0.88 11.31 10.54
N GLY A 268 0.04 12.34 10.42
CA GLY A 268 -0.41 12.87 9.13
C GLY A 268 -1.50 12.06 8.44
N TYR A 269 -2.10 11.08 9.10
CA TYR A 269 -3.27 10.36 8.59
C TYR A 269 -4.55 11.03 9.09
N VAL A 270 -5.57 11.08 8.25
CA VAL A 270 -6.85 11.66 8.64
C VAL A 270 -7.59 10.72 9.58
N LEU A 271 -8.05 11.22 10.74
CA LEU A 271 -8.95 10.50 11.62
C LEU A 271 -10.26 10.19 10.90
N THR A 272 -10.49 8.91 10.61
CA THR A 272 -11.48 8.42 9.66
C THR A 272 -12.36 7.36 10.30
N ASP A 273 -13.68 7.46 10.12
CA ASP A 273 -14.61 6.42 10.54
C ASP A 273 -14.39 5.14 9.74
N ASP A 274 -14.16 4.03 10.44
CA ASP A 274 -13.73 2.73 9.88
C ASP A 274 -14.73 2.13 8.87
N HIS A 275 -15.98 2.56 8.88
CA HIS A 275 -17.06 1.94 8.11
C HIS A 275 -17.67 2.82 7.04
N THR A 276 -17.71 4.13 7.25
CA THR A 276 -18.24 5.11 6.27
C THR A 276 -17.15 5.77 5.45
N LEU A 277 -15.91 5.73 5.92
CA LEU A 277 -14.73 6.40 5.34
C LEU A 277 -14.86 7.93 5.33
N LYS A 278 -15.64 8.48 6.25
CA LYS A 278 -15.73 9.92 6.51
C LYS A 278 -14.70 10.35 7.54
N ALA A 279 -14.19 11.56 7.42
CA ALA A 279 -13.43 12.16 8.49
C ALA A 279 -14.30 12.29 9.76
N GLU A 280 -13.80 11.85 10.91
CA GLU A 280 -14.59 11.78 12.16
C GLU A 280 -15.19 13.14 12.59
N LYS A 281 -14.49 14.23 12.30
CA LYS A 281 -14.90 15.58 12.74
C LYS A 281 -15.71 16.36 11.71
N TYR A 282 -15.80 15.89 10.44
CA TYR A 282 -16.31 16.71 9.34
C TYR A 282 -17.22 15.89 8.41
N ASP A 283 -18.50 16.24 8.39
CA ASP A 283 -19.54 15.48 7.68
C ASP A 283 -19.41 15.46 6.15
N ASN A 284 -18.65 16.39 5.57
CA ASN A 284 -18.51 16.55 4.13
C ASN A 284 -17.11 16.22 3.61
N ILE A 285 -16.31 15.53 4.39
CA ILE A 285 -14.95 15.09 4.04
C ILE A 285 -14.88 13.57 4.08
N TYR A 286 -14.48 12.97 2.97
CA TYR A 286 -14.18 11.56 2.82
C TYR A 286 -12.68 11.32 2.64
N VAL A 287 -12.21 10.14 3.00
CA VAL A 287 -10.77 9.81 2.95
C VAL A 287 -10.57 8.47 2.26
N VAL A 288 -9.63 8.40 1.32
CA VAL A 288 -9.38 7.21 0.51
C VAL A 288 -7.90 6.81 0.49
N GLY A 289 -7.65 5.51 0.58
CA GLY A 289 -6.30 4.93 0.47
C GLY A 289 -5.43 5.22 1.69
N ASP A 290 -4.13 5.33 1.44
CA ASP A 290 -3.14 5.39 2.51
C ASP A 290 -3.22 6.67 3.38
N ALA A 291 -4.04 7.65 3.00
CA ALA A 291 -4.29 8.85 3.79
C ALA A 291 -5.19 8.61 5.02
N THR A 292 -5.89 7.48 5.11
CA THR A 292 -6.74 7.11 6.25
C THR A 292 -5.92 6.55 7.41
N ASN A 293 -6.42 6.66 8.64
CA ASN A 293 -5.90 5.93 9.80
C ASN A 293 -6.65 4.61 10.06
N VAL A 294 -7.56 4.19 9.18
CA VAL A 294 -8.35 2.95 9.39
C VAL A 294 -7.46 1.71 9.49
N PRO A 295 -7.80 0.73 10.37
CA PRO A 295 -6.95 -0.41 10.69
C PRO A 295 -7.00 -1.51 9.60
N THR A 296 -6.76 -1.13 8.35
CA THR A 296 -6.68 -2.05 7.20
C THR A 296 -5.36 -1.91 6.46
N SER A 297 -5.13 -2.75 5.45
CA SER A 297 -3.91 -2.68 4.64
C SER A 297 -3.85 -1.40 3.82
N LYS A 298 -2.74 -0.67 3.88
CA LYS A 298 -2.47 0.44 2.94
C LYS A 298 -2.07 -0.13 1.57
N ALA A 299 -3.06 -0.57 0.79
CA ALA A 299 -2.86 -1.30 -0.46
C ALA A 299 -3.81 -0.84 -1.58
N GLY A 300 -3.40 -1.01 -2.83
CA GLY A 300 -4.19 -0.58 -3.99
C GLY A 300 -5.54 -1.31 -4.12
N SER A 301 -5.66 -2.56 -3.67
CA SER A 301 -6.93 -3.28 -3.61
C SER A 301 -7.88 -2.68 -2.59
N VAL A 302 -7.36 -2.27 -1.43
CA VAL A 302 -8.16 -1.60 -0.39
C VAL A 302 -8.65 -0.25 -0.88
N ALA A 303 -7.78 0.58 -1.45
CA ALA A 303 -8.16 1.87 -2.03
C ALA A 303 -9.26 1.74 -3.10
N HIS A 304 -9.33 0.62 -3.83
CA HIS A 304 -10.40 0.34 -4.77
C HIS A 304 -11.74 0.10 -4.05
N TYR A 305 -11.77 -0.74 -3.02
CA TYR A 305 -12.98 -1.00 -2.23
C TYR A 305 -13.45 0.26 -1.50
N GLU A 306 -12.52 1.02 -0.92
CA GLU A 306 -12.82 2.31 -0.29
C GLU A 306 -13.44 3.30 -1.28
N ALA A 307 -12.91 3.39 -2.51
CA ALA A 307 -13.46 4.28 -3.53
C ALA A 307 -14.91 3.93 -3.90
N ASP A 308 -15.28 2.64 -3.91
CA ASP A 308 -16.65 2.20 -4.14
C ASP A 308 -17.58 2.65 -3.02
N ILE A 309 -17.19 2.42 -1.76
CA ILE A 309 -17.95 2.83 -0.57
C ILE A 309 -18.11 4.35 -0.50
N ILE A 310 -17.02 5.10 -0.70
CA ILE A 310 -17.03 6.56 -0.67
C ILE A 310 -17.98 7.13 -1.73
N VAL A 311 -17.90 6.61 -2.95
CA VAL A 311 -18.77 7.08 -4.05
C VAL A 311 -20.24 6.74 -3.77
N GLU A 312 -20.54 5.55 -3.25
CA GLU A 312 -21.90 5.20 -2.85
C GLU A 312 -22.42 6.13 -1.74
N ASN A 313 -21.65 6.32 -0.68
CA ASN A 313 -22.02 7.15 0.44
C ASN A 313 -22.19 8.62 0.07
N LEU A 314 -21.29 9.16 -0.73
CA LEU A 314 -21.39 10.56 -1.20
C LEU A 314 -22.64 10.76 -2.07
N LEU A 315 -22.99 9.79 -2.92
CA LEU A 315 -24.22 9.87 -3.71
C LEU A 315 -25.49 9.78 -2.85
N LEU A 316 -25.49 8.97 -1.80
CA LEU A 316 -26.58 8.93 -0.83
C LEU A 316 -26.78 10.30 -0.16
N GLU A 317 -25.71 10.96 0.29
CA GLU A 317 -25.80 12.29 0.90
C GLU A 317 -26.26 13.35 -0.10
N ILE A 318 -25.80 13.28 -1.34
CA ILE A 318 -26.29 14.20 -2.41
C ILE A 318 -27.80 14.07 -2.59
N ASP A 319 -28.34 12.86 -2.44
CA ASP A 319 -29.77 12.55 -2.50
C ASP A 319 -30.50 12.83 -1.16
N GLY A 320 -29.82 13.35 -0.14
CA GLY A 320 -30.37 13.66 1.17
C GLY A 320 -30.64 12.42 2.05
N LYS A 321 -29.91 11.33 1.80
CA LYS A 321 -29.96 10.08 2.56
C LYS A 321 -28.70 9.93 3.42
N GLU A 322 -28.81 9.15 4.50
CA GLU A 322 -27.66 8.85 5.36
C GLU A 322 -26.65 7.91 4.69
N PRO A 323 -25.33 8.12 4.88
CA PRO A 323 -24.30 7.18 4.48
C PRO A 323 -24.49 5.81 5.13
N LYS A 324 -24.10 4.76 4.45
CA LYS A 324 -24.12 3.40 4.99
C LYS A 324 -22.75 3.03 5.57
N PRO A 325 -22.68 2.56 6.82
CA PRO A 325 -21.45 2.04 7.41
C PRO A 325 -21.16 0.63 6.86
N SER A 326 -20.69 0.53 5.64
CA SER A 326 -20.61 -0.72 4.91
C SER A 326 -19.17 -1.23 4.66
N PHE A 327 -18.15 -0.39 4.84
CA PHE A 327 -16.77 -0.85 4.74
C PHE A 327 -16.42 -1.75 5.93
N ASP A 328 -15.83 -2.90 5.66
CA ASP A 328 -15.48 -3.91 6.66
C ASP A 328 -13.97 -4.18 6.77
N GLY A 329 -13.15 -3.33 6.13
CA GLY A 329 -11.70 -3.49 6.09
C GLY A 329 -11.23 -4.53 5.09
N HIS A 330 -12.03 -4.88 4.09
CA HIS A 330 -11.73 -5.89 3.08
C HIS A 330 -10.37 -5.61 2.41
N SER A 331 -9.52 -6.61 2.43
CA SER A 331 -8.18 -6.59 1.84
C SER A 331 -7.93 -7.91 1.10
N THR A 332 -7.60 -7.79 -0.20
CA THR A 332 -7.26 -8.94 -1.05
C THR A 332 -5.86 -8.74 -1.59
N CYS A 333 -4.91 -9.61 -1.24
CA CYS A 333 -3.51 -9.46 -1.58
C CYS A 333 -2.92 -10.72 -2.19
N PHE A 334 -2.40 -10.62 -3.42
CA PHE A 334 -1.49 -11.62 -3.96
C PHE A 334 -0.08 -11.38 -3.41
N ILE A 335 0.53 -12.40 -2.86
CA ILE A 335 1.84 -12.34 -2.21
C ILE A 335 2.79 -13.28 -2.95
N VAL A 336 3.71 -12.71 -3.73
CA VAL A 336 4.69 -13.48 -4.47
C VAL A 336 5.62 -14.20 -3.49
N SER A 337 5.73 -15.52 -3.63
CA SER A 337 6.52 -16.41 -2.77
C SER A 337 7.80 -16.92 -3.43
N GLY A 338 8.07 -16.43 -4.64
CA GLY A 338 9.17 -16.78 -5.53
C GLY A 338 8.73 -16.60 -6.98
N TYR A 339 9.58 -16.94 -7.92
CA TYR A 339 9.22 -16.83 -9.32
C TYR A 339 8.12 -17.82 -9.71
N GLU A 340 7.10 -17.31 -10.42
CA GLU A 340 5.91 -18.05 -10.86
C GLU A 340 5.05 -18.66 -9.76
N LYS A 341 5.22 -18.26 -8.50
CA LYS A 341 4.38 -18.69 -7.39
C LYS A 341 3.93 -17.53 -6.53
N ALA A 342 2.71 -17.60 -6.01
CA ALA A 342 2.17 -16.64 -5.05
C ALA A 342 1.10 -17.27 -4.17
N PHE A 343 0.95 -16.72 -2.96
CA PHE A 343 -0.22 -16.88 -2.12
C PHE A 343 -1.28 -15.87 -2.52
N LEU A 344 -2.52 -16.12 -2.12
CA LEU A 344 -3.60 -15.14 -2.14
C LEU A 344 -4.27 -15.09 -0.77
N PHE A 345 -4.22 -13.92 -0.14
CA PHE A 345 -4.91 -13.69 1.13
C PHE A 345 -6.08 -12.74 0.91
N ASP A 346 -7.22 -13.12 1.51
CA ASP A 346 -8.47 -12.37 1.45
C ASP A 346 -9.06 -12.35 2.86
N PHE A 347 -9.12 -11.16 3.48
CA PHE A 347 -9.45 -10.97 4.89
C PHE A 347 -10.06 -9.59 5.13
N ASN A 348 -10.60 -9.38 6.33
CA ASN A 348 -11.13 -8.09 6.76
C ASN A 348 -10.80 -7.81 8.24
N TYR A 349 -11.43 -6.79 8.84
CA TYR A 349 -11.21 -6.45 10.26
C TYR A 349 -11.37 -7.65 11.19
N LYS A 350 -12.38 -8.48 10.96
CA LYS A 350 -12.83 -9.55 11.88
C LYS A 350 -12.37 -10.94 11.47
N THR A 351 -12.12 -11.16 10.18
CA THR A 351 -11.87 -12.51 9.64
C THR A 351 -10.44 -12.62 9.15
N GLU A 352 -9.78 -13.68 9.60
CA GLU A 352 -8.45 -14.12 9.14
C GLU A 352 -8.48 -14.51 7.66
N PRO A 353 -7.33 -14.53 6.97
CA PRO A 353 -7.22 -15.19 5.68
C PRO A 353 -7.58 -16.68 5.81
N LEU A 354 -8.67 -17.09 5.18
CA LEU A 354 -9.18 -18.47 5.23
C LEU A 354 -8.90 -19.21 3.92
N PRO A 355 -8.56 -20.51 3.97
CA PRO A 355 -8.42 -21.32 2.77
C PRO A 355 -9.75 -21.43 1.99
N GLY A 356 -9.62 -21.61 0.67
CA GLY A 356 -10.78 -21.71 -0.20
C GLY A 356 -10.47 -21.44 -1.65
N LYS A 357 -11.49 -21.05 -2.44
CA LYS A 357 -11.37 -20.66 -3.84
C LYS A 357 -11.92 -19.26 -4.07
N PHE A 358 -11.28 -18.47 -4.93
CA PHE A 358 -11.58 -17.07 -5.19
C PHE A 358 -11.52 -16.76 -6.70
N PRO A 359 -12.35 -15.85 -7.24
CA PRO A 359 -13.50 -15.22 -6.57
C PRO A 359 -14.75 -16.11 -6.57
N PHE A 360 -14.73 -17.21 -7.33
CA PHE A 360 -15.91 -18.09 -7.46
C PHE A 360 -15.80 -19.27 -6.51
N PRO A 361 -16.75 -19.44 -5.57
CA PRO A 361 -16.74 -20.51 -4.58
C PRO A 361 -16.62 -21.90 -5.22
N GLY A 362 -15.65 -22.70 -4.74
CA GLY A 362 -15.43 -24.08 -5.19
C GLY A 362 -14.81 -24.24 -6.58
N VAL A 363 -14.75 -23.18 -7.39
CA VAL A 363 -14.24 -23.20 -8.78
C VAL A 363 -12.91 -22.48 -8.89
N GLY A 364 -12.76 -21.35 -8.30
CA GLY A 364 -11.54 -20.53 -8.37
C GLY A 364 -11.64 -19.46 -9.45
N PRO A 365 -10.57 -19.18 -10.20
CA PRO A 365 -9.34 -19.97 -10.42
C PRO A 365 -8.25 -19.84 -9.33
N PHE A 366 -8.38 -18.89 -8.41
CA PHE A 366 -7.32 -18.62 -7.43
C PHE A 366 -7.50 -19.45 -6.16
N ASP A 367 -6.38 -19.87 -5.57
CA ASP A 367 -6.32 -20.58 -4.29
C ASP A 367 -6.10 -19.60 -3.15
N LEU A 368 -7.05 -19.55 -2.20
CA LEU A 368 -6.90 -18.75 -0.99
C LEU A 368 -5.98 -19.50 0.00
N VAL A 369 -5.02 -18.75 0.56
CA VAL A 369 -4.00 -19.22 1.51
C VAL A 369 -3.01 -20.24 0.91
N GLY A 370 -3.35 -20.86 -0.21
CA GLY A 370 -2.48 -21.78 -0.93
C GLY A 370 -1.49 -21.06 -1.87
N GLU A 371 -0.32 -21.66 -2.05
CA GLU A 371 0.66 -21.22 -3.03
C GLU A 371 0.34 -21.83 -4.40
N SER A 372 0.29 -21.00 -5.46
CA SER A 372 0.05 -21.49 -6.81
C SER A 372 0.60 -20.59 -7.91
N ASN A 373 0.83 -21.19 -9.11
CA ASN A 373 1.18 -20.43 -10.31
C ASN A 373 0.02 -19.53 -10.77
N MET A 374 -1.23 -19.95 -10.55
CA MET A 374 -2.39 -19.17 -10.94
C MET A 374 -2.47 -17.87 -10.14
N ASN A 375 -2.17 -17.91 -8.85
CA ASN A 375 -2.08 -16.71 -7.99
C ASN A 375 -0.98 -15.76 -8.50
N TYR A 376 0.17 -16.30 -8.92
CA TYR A 376 1.23 -15.48 -9.50
C TYR A 376 0.77 -14.78 -10.79
N TRP A 377 0.12 -15.49 -11.70
CA TRP A 377 -0.45 -14.88 -12.90
C TRP A 377 -1.53 -13.83 -12.57
N GLY A 378 -2.31 -14.06 -11.52
CA GLY A 378 -3.24 -13.06 -10.97
C GLY A 378 -2.52 -11.78 -10.55
N LYS A 379 -1.40 -11.89 -9.82
CA LYS A 379 -0.54 -10.76 -9.43
C LYS A 379 -0.02 -10.00 -10.65
N MET A 380 0.51 -10.72 -11.65
CA MET A 380 1.08 -10.08 -12.84
C MET A 380 0.01 -9.41 -13.72
N MET A 381 -1.18 -10.04 -13.83
CA MET A 381 -2.32 -9.47 -14.55
C MET A 381 -2.87 -8.22 -13.87
N PHE A 382 -2.68 -8.08 -12.56
CA PHE A 382 -3.17 -6.91 -11.81
C PHE A 382 -2.65 -5.58 -12.37
N LYS A 383 -1.42 -5.52 -12.93
CA LYS A 383 -0.90 -4.34 -13.62
C LYS A 383 -1.82 -3.90 -14.77
N TRP A 384 -2.29 -4.86 -15.59
CA TRP A 384 -3.21 -4.55 -16.67
C TRP A 384 -4.59 -4.10 -16.16
N VAL A 385 -5.13 -4.81 -15.16
CA VAL A 385 -6.40 -4.46 -14.48
C VAL A 385 -6.33 -3.06 -13.89
N TYR A 386 -5.24 -2.74 -13.21
CA TYR A 386 -5.02 -1.43 -12.61
C TYR A 386 -5.11 -0.29 -13.64
N TRP A 387 -4.29 -0.38 -14.70
CA TRP A 387 -4.23 0.69 -15.70
C TRP A 387 -5.50 0.81 -16.55
N ASN A 388 -6.18 -0.29 -16.86
CA ASN A 388 -7.25 -0.29 -17.86
C ASN A 388 -8.65 -0.33 -17.26
N LEU A 389 -8.82 -0.86 -16.06
CA LEU A 389 -10.11 -1.00 -15.42
C LEU A 389 -10.25 -0.12 -14.18
N LEU A 390 -9.36 -0.25 -13.21
CA LEU A 390 -9.51 0.43 -11.92
C LEU A 390 -9.41 1.95 -12.07
N LEU A 391 -8.34 2.48 -12.67
CA LEU A 391 -8.17 3.93 -12.85
C LEU A 391 -9.25 4.55 -13.75
N SER A 392 -9.81 3.78 -14.66
CA SER A 392 -10.94 4.24 -15.46
C SER A 392 -12.27 4.22 -14.69
N GLY A 393 -12.27 3.80 -13.42
CA GLY A 393 -13.44 3.73 -12.53
C GLY A 393 -14.48 2.71 -12.98
N GLN A 394 -14.07 1.62 -13.66
CA GLN A 394 -14.99 0.54 -14.00
C GLN A 394 -15.36 -0.26 -12.74
N ASP A 395 -16.61 -0.67 -12.66
CA ASP A 395 -17.05 -1.55 -11.59
C ASP A 395 -16.44 -2.94 -11.81
N MET A 396 -15.83 -3.48 -10.77
CA MET A 396 -15.26 -4.82 -10.79
C MET A 396 -16.32 -5.84 -10.35
N PRO A 397 -16.23 -7.10 -10.80
CA PRO A 397 -17.15 -8.15 -10.36
C PRO A 397 -16.81 -8.67 -8.95
N LEU A 398 -16.34 -7.79 -8.08
CA LEU A 398 -15.97 -8.06 -6.69
C LEU A 398 -16.70 -7.06 -5.81
N GLU A 399 -17.34 -7.57 -4.76
CA GLU A 399 -17.99 -6.70 -3.77
C GLU A 399 -16.92 -6.00 -2.91
N PRO A 400 -17.17 -4.74 -2.52
CA PRO A 400 -16.25 -4.02 -1.64
C PRO A 400 -16.19 -4.61 -0.21
N GLN A 401 -17.20 -5.40 0.20
CA GLN A 401 -17.18 -6.17 1.44
C GLN A 401 -16.69 -7.60 1.18
N MET A 402 -15.98 -8.17 2.15
CA MET A 402 -15.47 -9.52 2.04
C MET A 402 -16.59 -10.57 2.08
N ALA A 403 -16.67 -11.41 1.05
CA ALA A 403 -17.58 -12.56 1.02
C ALA A 403 -16.96 -13.79 1.71
N MET A 404 -17.76 -14.49 2.52
CA MET A 404 -17.38 -15.78 3.12
C MET A 404 -17.58 -16.97 2.18
N ALA A 405 -18.28 -16.77 1.06
CA ALA A 405 -18.55 -17.83 0.10
C ALA A 405 -17.27 -18.49 -0.43
N GLY A 406 -17.20 -19.80 -0.39
CA GLY A 406 -16.04 -20.58 -0.84
C GLY A 406 -14.87 -20.67 0.13
N LYS A 407 -14.95 -20.01 1.30
CA LYS A 407 -13.97 -20.08 2.38
C LYS A 407 -14.39 -21.10 3.44
N HIS A 408 -13.41 -21.70 4.10
CA HIS A 408 -13.67 -22.62 5.21
C HIS A 408 -12.61 -22.43 6.31
N TRP A 409 -13.04 -22.61 7.55
CA TRP A 409 -12.11 -22.59 8.67
C TRP A 409 -11.17 -23.80 8.59
N PRO A 410 -9.86 -23.62 8.85
CA PRO A 410 -8.94 -24.74 8.97
C PRO A 410 -9.50 -25.74 9.98
N LYS A 411 -9.46 -27.04 9.64
CA LYS A 411 -9.78 -28.07 10.63
C LYS A 411 -8.81 -27.91 11.80
N VAL A 412 -9.36 -27.73 13.00
CA VAL A 412 -8.55 -27.80 14.22
C VAL A 412 -8.06 -29.23 14.30
N SER A 413 -6.75 -29.42 14.11
CA SER A 413 -6.15 -30.72 14.42
C SER A 413 -6.34 -30.95 15.91
N THR A 414 -7.19 -31.90 16.26
CA THR A 414 -7.32 -32.41 17.63
C THR A 414 -6.18 -33.40 17.93
N GLU A 415 -4.93 -32.97 17.62
CA GLU A 415 -3.75 -33.72 18.06
C GLU A 415 -2.94 -32.73 18.90
N GLU A 416 -3.04 -32.93 20.22
CA GLU A 416 -2.11 -32.41 21.21
C GLU A 416 -0.75 -33.11 21.11
#